data_673fbec9fe523a646061497a5f9d01c2
#
_entry.id   673fbec9fe523a646061497a5f9d01c2
#
_cell.length_a   1.000
_cell.length_b   1.000
_cell.length_c   1.000
_cell.angle_alpha   90.00
_cell.angle_beta   90.00
_cell.angle_gamma   90.00
#
_symmetry.space_group_name_H-M   'P 1'
#
loop_
_entity.id
_entity.type
_entity.pdbx_description
1 polymer ?
#
loop_
_entity_poly.entity_id
_entity_poly.type
_entity_poly.pdbx_seq_one_letter_code
_entity_poly.pdbx_strand_id
1 'polypeptide(L)'
;MTRRLHPDNPARTGPMELWPGDGVVLCALDDDYALFSEPQQRVYQLSPISGSIWLGVSAGEPPSRIARLLANETGCRLDEASDYIASCLVEWEKLALLKQGLIEPIRPKSRSDESPESISATREIYCVAGAMIAISFPDSNAKRAWNALAGHLRHDHTGVAETEITVGACEDGYWIAHQPGERASFCDPAALAVGLKEAVLHAVLGPRPDWIALHAAVLSSASGAIALAGSSGQGKTTLAALLSASGMSAIADDVALVTAQPPGLRGLAFAFAAKPGSWELLRTRFPNLDRLPKYRRPDGRTVKYIQPVRSSEQAGAITAIIFPRYSIVTPLRITHVRKLNALVSLLNEAMNASQWLTAKGFVALSTLINDAVVIGMEYDNANTGAEWIKMNLMQDG
;
A
#
# COMPACT_ATOMS: atom_id res chain seq x y z
N MET A 1 -46.64 -7.67 -52.92
CA MET A 1 -46.10 -6.47 -52.26
C MET A 1 -44.68 -6.82 -51.73
N THR A 2 -43.73 -6.26 -52.41
CA THR A 2 -42.31 -6.56 -52.43
C THR A 2 -41.60 -6.02 -51.16
N ARG A 3 -40.93 -6.89 -50.38
CA ARG A 3 -39.95 -6.48 -49.38
C ARG A 3 -38.63 -6.19 -50.09
N ARG A 4 -38.15 -4.94 -49.98
CA ARG A 4 -36.80 -4.55 -50.41
C ARG A 4 -35.80 -5.05 -49.38
N LEU A 5 -34.86 -5.87 -49.80
CA LEU A 5 -33.61 -6.21 -49.12
C LEU A 5 -32.68 -4.99 -49.23
N HIS A 6 -32.13 -4.54 -48.11
CA HIS A 6 -31.02 -3.58 -48.07
C HIS A 6 -29.72 -4.32 -48.38
N PRO A 7 -28.81 -3.73 -49.13
CA PRO A 7 -27.56 -4.38 -49.51
C PRO A 7 -26.53 -4.35 -48.39
N ASP A 8 -25.75 -5.42 -48.40
CA ASP A 8 -24.62 -5.76 -47.59
C ASP A 8 -23.72 -4.57 -47.23
N ASN A 9 -23.42 -4.48 -45.92
CA ASN A 9 -22.31 -3.70 -45.39
C ASN A 9 -21.02 -4.45 -45.74
N PRO A 10 -20.06 -3.89 -46.49
CA PRO A 10 -18.83 -4.59 -46.81
C PRO A 10 -18.02 -4.83 -45.53
N ALA A 11 -17.68 -6.08 -45.31
CA ALA A 11 -16.76 -6.50 -44.26
C ALA A 11 -15.51 -5.60 -44.28
N ARG A 12 -15.24 -4.90 -43.19
CA ARG A 12 -13.97 -4.18 -42.97
C ARG A 12 -12.86 -5.21 -42.88
N THR A 13 -12.22 -5.50 -43.98
CA THR A 13 -10.93 -6.21 -44.05
C THR A 13 -9.79 -5.20 -43.93
N GLY A 14 -9.70 -4.54 -42.77
CA GLY A 14 -8.48 -3.87 -42.32
C GLY A 14 -7.74 -4.78 -41.33
N PRO A 15 -6.40 -4.67 -41.16
CA PRO A 15 -5.70 -5.39 -40.12
C PRO A 15 -6.36 -5.04 -38.78
N MET A 16 -6.77 -6.07 -38.02
CA MET A 16 -7.31 -5.91 -36.69
C MET A 16 -6.26 -5.24 -35.82
N GLU A 17 -6.48 -3.97 -35.48
CA GLU A 17 -5.62 -3.26 -34.53
C GLU A 17 -5.90 -3.80 -33.13
N LEU A 18 -4.92 -4.49 -32.57
CA LEU A 18 -4.95 -5.01 -31.20
C LEU A 18 -4.35 -3.96 -30.29
N TRP A 19 -5.08 -3.59 -29.27
CA TRP A 19 -4.67 -2.62 -28.24
C TRP A 19 -4.74 -3.24 -26.85
N PRO A 20 -3.92 -2.78 -25.86
CA PRO A 20 -4.14 -3.13 -24.49
C PRO A 20 -5.57 -2.89 -24.03
N GLY A 21 -6.12 -3.81 -23.24
CA GLY A 21 -7.42 -3.66 -22.60
C GLY A 21 -7.45 -2.46 -21.65
N ASP A 22 -8.64 -1.92 -21.35
CA ASP A 22 -8.79 -0.83 -20.38
C ASP A 22 -8.33 -1.30 -19.00
N GLY A 23 -7.51 -0.49 -18.32
CA GLY A 23 -6.95 -0.84 -17.02
C GLY A 23 -5.87 -1.93 -17.08
N VAL A 24 -5.34 -2.27 -18.27
CA VAL A 24 -4.18 -3.17 -18.40
C VAL A 24 -2.93 -2.33 -18.57
N VAL A 25 -1.98 -2.46 -17.61
CA VAL A 25 -0.76 -1.65 -17.58
C VAL A 25 0.48 -2.53 -17.43
N LEU A 26 1.56 -2.18 -18.14
CA LEU A 26 2.86 -2.81 -18.04
C LEU A 26 3.81 -1.92 -17.25
N CYS A 27 4.53 -2.50 -16.30
CA CYS A 27 5.62 -1.85 -15.58
C CYS A 27 6.92 -2.65 -15.77
N ALA A 28 7.99 -1.95 -16.13
CA ALA A 28 9.33 -2.52 -16.14
C ALA A 28 9.91 -2.45 -14.70
N LEU A 29 10.57 -3.52 -14.27
CA LEU A 29 11.19 -3.69 -12.96
C LEU A 29 12.58 -4.31 -13.13
N ASP A 30 13.59 -3.48 -13.34
CA ASP A 30 14.91 -3.86 -13.81
C ASP A 30 14.81 -4.66 -15.14
N ASP A 31 15.24 -5.93 -15.17
CA ASP A 31 15.15 -6.82 -16.33
C ASP A 31 13.83 -7.59 -16.44
N ASP A 32 12.90 -7.37 -15.50
CA ASP A 32 11.59 -8.03 -15.47
C ASP A 32 10.47 -7.10 -15.92
N TYR A 33 9.36 -7.69 -16.36
CA TYR A 33 8.12 -6.96 -16.65
C TYR A 33 6.96 -7.52 -15.86
N ALA A 34 6.18 -6.62 -15.23
CA ALA A 34 4.92 -6.94 -14.57
C ALA A 34 3.76 -6.31 -15.34
N LEU A 35 2.87 -7.13 -15.86
CA LEU A 35 1.63 -6.70 -16.50
C LEU A 35 0.48 -6.86 -15.51
N PHE A 36 -0.21 -5.78 -15.22
CA PHE A 36 -1.38 -5.78 -14.32
C PHE A 36 -2.67 -5.56 -15.10
N SER A 37 -3.66 -6.39 -14.83
CA SER A 37 -5.02 -6.22 -15.32
C SER A 37 -5.94 -5.79 -14.17
N GLU A 38 -6.36 -4.53 -14.18
CA GLU A 38 -7.29 -3.99 -13.18
C GLU A 38 -8.65 -4.72 -13.20
N PRO A 39 -9.28 -4.99 -14.36
CA PRO A 39 -10.56 -5.71 -14.37
C PRO A 39 -10.47 -7.12 -13.78
N GLN A 40 -9.32 -7.78 -13.91
CA GLN A 40 -9.12 -9.15 -13.41
C GLN A 40 -8.47 -9.20 -12.03
N GLN A 41 -7.92 -8.07 -11.55
CA GLN A 41 -7.14 -8.00 -10.32
C GLN A 41 -5.98 -9.03 -10.29
N ARG A 42 -5.25 -9.13 -11.43
CA ARG A 42 -4.16 -10.08 -11.62
C ARG A 42 -2.90 -9.42 -12.14
N VAL A 43 -1.77 -9.93 -11.65
CA VAL A 43 -0.43 -9.57 -12.13
C VAL A 43 0.13 -10.75 -12.90
N TYR A 44 0.64 -10.48 -14.09
CA TYR A 44 1.32 -11.44 -14.95
C TYR A 44 2.79 -11.02 -15.07
N GLN A 45 3.69 -11.96 -14.87
CA GLN A 45 5.10 -11.77 -15.18
C GLN A 45 5.31 -12.03 -16.67
N LEU A 46 5.94 -11.09 -17.36
CA LEU A 46 6.37 -11.28 -18.75
C LEU A 46 7.89 -11.45 -18.79
N SER A 47 8.35 -12.30 -19.73
CA SER A 47 9.76 -12.35 -20.08
C SER A 47 10.18 -11.03 -20.72
N PRO A 48 11.49 -10.70 -20.77
CA PRO A 48 11.97 -9.50 -21.47
C PRO A 48 11.47 -9.43 -22.92
N ILE A 49 11.48 -10.55 -23.63
CA ILE A 49 10.99 -10.64 -25.01
C ILE A 49 9.48 -10.35 -25.08
N SER A 50 8.67 -11.01 -24.24
CA SER A 50 7.22 -10.79 -24.21
C SER A 50 6.88 -9.36 -23.79
N GLY A 51 7.66 -8.75 -22.87
CA GLY A 51 7.53 -7.35 -22.49
C GLY A 51 7.80 -6.39 -23.65
N SER A 52 8.85 -6.63 -24.42
CA SER A 52 9.16 -5.83 -25.63
C SER A 52 8.06 -5.95 -26.69
N ILE A 53 7.50 -7.15 -26.90
CA ILE A 53 6.35 -7.35 -27.81
C ILE A 53 5.13 -6.55 -27.30
N TRP A 54 4.84 -6.61 -26.00
CA TRP A 54 3.73 -5.86 -25.41
C TRP A 54 3.90 -4.35 -25.61
N LEU A 55 5.12 -3.82 -25.44
CA LEU A 55 5.41 -2.40 -25.68
C LEU A 55 5.15 -2.02 -27.15
N GLY A 56 5.55 -2.86 -28.09
CA GLY A 56 5.26 -2.67 -29.52
C GLY A 56 3.76 -2.63 -29.82
N VAL A 57 3.00 -3.58 -29.26
CA VAL A 57 1.54 -3.61 -29.36
C VAL A 57 0.91 -2.35 -28.75
N SER A 58 1.38 -1.94 -27.58
CA SER A 58 0.90 -0.74 -26.88
C SER A 58 1.19 0.55 -27.65
N ALA A 59 2.26 0.57 -28.46
CA ALA A 59 2.61 1.67 -29.34
C ALA A 59 1.84 1.65 -30.68
N GLY A 60 0.96 0.65 -30.91
CA GLY A 60 0.22 0.49 -32.16
C GLY A 60 1.06 -0.01 -33.31
N GLU A 61 2.22 -0.62 -33.04
CA GLU A 61 3.08 -1.17 -34.09
C GLU A 61 2.46 -2.45 -34.68
N PRO A 62 2.46 -2.59 -36.01
CA PRO A 62 1.94 -3.80 -36.65
C PRO A 62 2.82 -5.02 -36.29
N PRO A 63 2.22 -6.21 -36.09
CA PRO A 63 2.97 -7.42 -35.71
C PRO A 63 4.16 -7.74 -36.61
N SER A 64 4.05 -7.44 -37.92
CA SER A 64 5.15 -7.63 -38.90
C SER A 64 6.35 -6.71 -38.65
N ARG A 65 6.15 -5.53 -38.05
CA ARG A 65 7.22 -4.61 -37.68
C ARG A 65 7.88 -5.07 -36.38
N ILE A 66 7.07 -5.48 -35.40
CA ILE A 66 7.56 -6.04 -34.14
C ILE A 66 8.41 -7.29 -34.42
N ALA A 67 7.97 -8.17 -35.34
CA ALA A 67 8.72 -9.36 -35.74
C ALA A 67 10.09 -9.03 -36.33
N ARG A 68 10.16 -8.02 -37.19
CA ARG A 68 11.46 -7.60 -37.78
C ARG A 68 12.42 -7.03 -36.71
N LEU A 69 11.91 -6.24 -35.78
CA LEU A 69 12.70 -5.71 -34.68
C LEU A 69 13.22 -6.84 -33.80
N LEU A 70 12.34 -7.75 -33.40
CA LEU A 70 12.71 -8.92 -32.59
C LEU A 70 13.76 -9.81 -33.28
N ALA A 71 13.56 -10.11 -34.56
CA ALA A 71 14.52 -10.92 -35.34
C ALA A 71 15.92 -10.25 -35.40
N ASN A 72 15.97 -8.92 -35.57
CA ASN A 72 17.20 -8.15 -35.57
C ASN A 72 17.91 -8.13 -34.21
N GLU A 73 17.16 -8.01 -33.13
CA GLU A 73 17.72 -7.94 -31.77
C GLU A 73 18.21 -9.30 -31.26
N THR A 74 17.49 -10.37 -31.58
CA THR A 74 17.77 -11.71 -31.06
C THR A 74 18.60 -12.56 -32.03
N GLY A 75 18.69 -12.18 -33.30
CA GLY A 75 19.32 -12.96 -34.35
C GLY A 75 18.54 -14.19 -34.82
N CYS A 76 17.26 -14.34 -34.38
CA CYS A 76 16.40 -15.44 -34.83
C CYS A 76 15.87 -15.19 -36.25
N ARG A 77 15.29 -16.18 -36.86
CA ARG A 77 14.65 -16.06 -38.17
C ARG A 77 13.36 -15.27 -38.08
N LEU A 78 12.97 -14.55 -39.14
CA LEU A 78 11.79 -13.72 -39.19
C LEU A 78 10.48 -14.53 -39.02
N ASP A 79 10.45 -15.75 -39.58
CA ASP A 79 9.31 -16.67 -39.41
C ASP A 79 9.16 -17.13 -37.95
N GLU A 80 10.26 -17.48 -37.28
CA GLU A 80 10.26 -17.83 -35.84
C GLU A 80 9.81 -16.65 -34.97
N ALA A 81 10.27 -15.44 -35.24
CA ALA A 81 9.83 -14.23 -34.53
C ALA A 81 8.32 -13.98 -34.74
N SER A 82 7.82 -14.16 -35.98
CA SER A 82 6.41 -13.97 -36.31
C SER A 82 5.53 -15.00 -35.62
N ASP A 83 5.92 -16.27 -35.56
CA ASP A 83 5.17 -17.34 -34.89
C ASP A 83 5.15 -17.12 -33.37
N TYR A 84 6.24 -16.65 -32.78
CA TYR A 84 6.31 -16.33 -31.37
C TYR A 84 5.36 -15.16 -31.01
N ILE A 85 5.36 -14.10 -31.80
CA ILE A 85 4.44 -12.96 -31.61
C ILE A 85 2.99 -13.40 -31.74
N ALA A 86 2.67 -14.19 -32.78
CA ALA A 86 1.32 -14.70 -32.97
C ALA A 86 0.86 -15.54 -31.75
N SER A 87 1.74 -16.34 -31.19
CA SER A 87 1.48 -17.13 -29.97
C SER A 87 1.20 -16.24 -28.76
N CYS A 88 2.01 -15.19 -28.56
CA CYS A 88 1.78 -14.21 -27.48
C CYS A 88 0.43 -13.49 -27.62
N LEU A 89 0.10 -13.02 -28.83
CA LEU A 89 -1.17 -12.33 -29.07
C LEU A 89 -2.36 -13.24 -28.81
N VAL A 90 -2.35 -14.48 -29.27
CA VAL A 90 -3.40 -15.46 -29.01
C VAL A 90 -3.55 -15.74 -27.51
N GLU A 91 -2.45 -15.85 -26.78
CA GLU A 91 -2.48 -16.06 -25.33
C GLU A 91 -3.08 -14.83 -24.61
N TRP A 92 -2.65 -13.63 -24.97
CA TRP A 92 -3.14 -12.39 -24.36
C TRP A 92 -4.62 -12.11 -24.68
N GLU A 93 -5.09 -12.51 -25.87
CA GLU A 93 -6.53 -12.48 -26.19
C GLU A 93 -7.32 -13.46 -25.31
N LYS A 94 -6.86 -14.71 -25.16
CA LYS A 94 -7.48 -15.70 -24.26
C LYS A 94 -7.52 -15.22 -22.81
N LEU A 95 -6.53 -14.46 -22.39
CA LEU A 95 -6.45 -13.85 -21.06
C LEU A 95 -7.23 -12.53 -20.98
N ALA A 96 -7.93 -12.11 -22.04
CA ALA A 96 -8.65 -10.84 -22.12
C ALA A 96 -7.80 -9.62 -21.72
N LEU A 97 -6.52 -9.64 -22.07
CA LEU A 97 -5.57 -8.54 -21.85
C LEU A 97 -5.57 -7.55 -23.01
N LEU A 98 -6.07 -7.96 -24.18
CA LEU A 98 -6.18 -7.13 -25.39
C LEU A 98 -7.65 -6.77 -25.65
N LYS A 99 -7.86 -5.58 -26.24
CA LYS A 99 -9.19 -5.09 -26.65
C LYS A 99 -9.56 -5.60 -28.04
N GLN A 100 -10.80 -6.11 -28.13
CA GLN A 100 -11.59 -6.14 -29.35
C GLN A 100 -12.93 -5.43 -29.04
N GLY A 101 -13.02 -4.11 -29.27
CA GLY A 101 -14.26 -3.38 -29.09
C GLY A 101 -14.59 -2.98 -27.64
N LEU A 102 -15.44 -1.97 -27.51
CA LEU A 102 -15.82 -1.28 -26.27
C LEU A 102 -16.60 -2.17 -25.30
N ILE A 103 -16.15 -2.23 -24.03
CA ILE A 103 -16.94 -2.72 -22.89
C ILE A 103 -16.96 -1.63 -21.81
N GLU A 104 -18.16 -1.22 -21.40
CA GLU A 104 -18.35 -0.23 -20.31
C GLU A 104 -18.14 -0.85 -18.93
N PRO A 105 -17.53 -0.13 -17.97
CA PRO A 105 -17.30 -0.64 -16.61
C PRO A 105 -18.56 -0.53 -15.74
N ILE A 106 -18.87 -1.61 -15.03
CA ILE A 106 -19.95 -1.66 -14.04
C ILE A 106 -19.45 -1.11 -12.71
N ARG A 107 -20.09 -0.05 -12.20
CA ARG A 107 -19.87 0.51 -10.86
C ARG A 107 -20.83 -0.13 -9.85
N PRO A 108 -20.38 -0.57 -8.68
CA PRO A 108 -21.27 -1.03 -7.61
C PRO A 108 -21.94 0.16 -6.91
N LYS A 109 -23.24 0.01 -6.61
CA LYS A 109 -24.04 0.99 -5.85
C LYS A 109 -23.94 0.72 -4.36
N SER A 110 -23.69 1.75 -3.57
CA SER A 110 -23.78 1.73 -2.11
C SER A 110 -25.23 1.84 -1.63
N ARG A 111 -25.57 1.10 -0.57
CA ARG A 111 -26.83 1.20 0.16
C ARG A 111 -26.57 1.86 1.52
N SER A 112 -27.47 2.79 1.88
CA SER A 112 -27.50 3.48 3.17
C SER A 112 -28.52 2.83 4.10
N ASP A 113 -28.17 2.70 5.38
CA ASP A 113 -29.10 2.39 6.46
C ASP A 113 -28.75 3.16 7.75
N GLU A 114 -29.76 3.38 8.57
CA GLU A 114 -29.96 4.40 9.59
C GLU A 114 -28.99 4.41 10.79
N SER A 115 -28.79 5.60 11.35
CA SER A 115 -27.89 5.90 12.49
C SER A 115 -28.62 5.93 13.84
N PRO A 116 -27.95 5.58 14.95
CA PRO A 116 -28.46 5.84 16.29
C PRO A 116 -28.18 7.28 16.76
N GLU A 117 -29.04 7.76 17.68
CA GLU A 117 -29.09 9.13 18.17
C GLU A 117 -27.84 9.61 18.94
N SER A 118 -27.65 10.94 18.92
CA SER A 118 -26.52 11.68 19.48
C SER A 118 -26.41 11.62 20.99
N ILE A 119 -25.25 11.24 21.52
CA ILE A 119 -24.87 11.32 22.94
C ILE A 119 -23.82 12.45 23.09
N SER A 120 -23.86 13.17 24.22
CA SER A 120 -22.85 14.18 24.58
C SER A 120 -21.45 13.59 24.55
N ALA A 121 -20.67 13.90 23.50
CA ALA A 121 -19.38 13.33 23.22
C ALA A 121 -18.29 14.41 23.20
N THR A 122 -17.08 14.05 23.65
CA THR A 122 -15.90 14.90 23.47
C THR A 122 -15.42 14.73 22.04
N ARG A 123 -15.53 15.80 21.23
CA ARG A 123 -15.05 15.82 19.83
C ARG A 123 -13.64 16.34 19.77
N GLU A 124 -12.74 15.61 19.13
CA GLU A 124 -11.35 16.01 18.85
C GLU A 124 -11.04 15.83 17.36
N ILE A 125 -10.11 16.64 16.85
CA ILE A 125 -9.67 16.59 15.45
C ILE A 125 -8.23 16.05 15.41
N TYR A 126 -7.98 15.16 14.45
CA TYR A 126 -6.69 14.55 14.19
C TYR A 126 -6.29 14.79 12.75
N CYS A 127 -5.02 15.11 12.51
CA CYS A 127 -4.45 15.15 11.17
C CYS A 127 -3.74 13.82 10.90
N VAL A 128 -4.24 13.05 9.94
CA VAL A 128 -3.74 11.72 9.63
C VAL A 128 -3.52 11.60 8.13
N ALA A 129 -2.27 11.44 7.71
CA ALA A 129 -1.87 11.38 6.30
C ALA A 129 -2.36 12.59 5.46
N GLY A 130 -2.50 13.75 6.10
CA GLY A 130 -3.01 14.98 5.50
C GLY A 130 -4.54 15.08 5.47
N ALA A 131 -5.27 14.11 5.99
CA ALA A 131 -6.72 14.18 6.16
C ALA A 131 -7.09 14.69 7.56
N MET A 132 -8.02 15.64 7.63
CA MET A 132 -8.57 16.15 8.90
C MET A 132 -9.77 15.29 9.30
N ILE A 133 -9.62 14.51 10.38
CA ILE A 133 -10.63 13.55 10.85
C ILE A 133 -11.11 13.99 12.24
N ALA A 134 -12.40 14.20 12.39
CA ALA A 134 -13.01 14.40 13.69
C ALA A 134 -13.41 13.06 14.30
N ILE A 135 -13.10 12.87 15.57
CA ILE A 135 -13.53 11.69 16.33
C ILE A 135 -14.28 12.17 17.57
N SER A 136 -15.50 11.66 17.74
CA SER A 136 -16.34 11.89 18.91
C SER A 136 -16.28 10.70 19.84
N PHE A 137 -15.91 10.94 21.12
CA PHE A 137 -15.75 9.90 22.15
C PHE A 137 -16.84 9.98 23.20
N PRO A 138 -17.46 8.86 23.58
CA PRO A 138 -18.53 8.84 24.60
C PRO A 138 -18.00 9.08 26.03
N ASP A 139 -16.73 8.72 26.26
CA ASP A 139 -16.12 8.78 27.60
C ASP A 139 -14.58 8.95 27.53
N SER A 140 -13.99 9.17 28.71
CA SER A 140 -12.54 9.36 28.86
C SER A 140 -11.72 8.09 28.64
N ASN A 141 -12.29 6.89 28.75
CA ASN A 141 -11.59 5.63 28.52
C ASN A 141 -11.41 5.38 27.04
N ALA A 142 -12.46 5.58 26.23
CA ALA A 142 -12.39 5.51 24.78
C ALA A 142 -11.36 6.51 24.24
N LYS A 143 -11.42 7.78 24.69
CA LYS A 143 -10.44 8.80 24.34
C LYS A 143 -9.01 8.41 24.74
N ARG A 144 -8.82 7.88 25.94
CA ARG A 144 -7.48 7.46 26.43
C ARG A 144 -6.91 6.30 25.60
N ALA A 145 -7.74 5.33 25.25
CA ALA A 145 -7.33 4.21 24.39
C ALA A 145 -6.84 4.69 23.03
N TRP A 146 -7.57 5.60 22.40
CA TRP A 146 -7.16 6.21 21.12
C TRP A 146 -5.92 7.09 21.26
N ASN A 147 -5.85 7.94 22.27
CA ASN A 147 -4.72 8.85 22.47
C ASN A 147 -3.41 8.12 22.78
N ALA A 148 -3.43 6.90 23.31
CA ALA A 148 -2.24 6.09 23.43
C ALA A 148 -1.62 5.75 22.07
N LEU A 149 -2.45 5.55 21.05
CA LEU A 149 -2.04 5.25 19.68
C LEU A 149 -1.80 6.50 18.84
N ALA A 150 -2.64 7.50 18.92
CA ALA A 150 -2.71 8.63 17.99
C ALA A 150 -2.77 10.02 18.64
N GLY A 151 -2.59 10.14 19.96
CA GLY A 151 -2.73 11.41 20.67
C GLY A 151 -1.78 12.51 20.18
N HIS A 152 -0.60 12.15 19.71
CA HIS A 152 0.38 13.10 19.13
C HIS A 152 -0.01 13.62 17.73
N LEU A 153 -1.03 13.04 17.10
CA LEU A 153 -1.60 13.49 15.81
C LEU A 153 -2.80 14.44 16.02
N ARG A 154 -3.15 14.72 17.28
CA ARG A 154 -4.25 15.66 17.59
C ARG A 154 -3.91 17.04 17.05
N HIS A 155 -4.89 17.66 16.40
CA HIS A 155 -4.80 19.01 15.85
C HIS A 155 -5.61 19.97 16.71
N ASP A 156 -4.98 21.07 17.15
CA ASP A 156 -5.60 22.00 18.11
C ASP A 156 -6.48 23.08 17.43
N HIS A 157 -6.65 23.04 16.11
CA HIS A 157 -7.49 23.99 15.40
C HIS A 157 -8.93 23.50 15.23
N THR A 158 -9.88 24.42 15.35
CA THR A 158 -11.32 24.25 15.10
C THR A 158 -11.65 24.16 13.60
N GLY A 159 -10.79 23.49 12.81
CA GLY A 159 -10.97 23.33 11.37
C GLY A 159 -12.17 22.44 11.02
N VAL A 160 -12.61 22.54 9.77
CA VAL A 160 -13.62 21.63 9.22
C VAL A 160 -12.94 20.27 8.98
N ALA A 161 -13.48 19.22 9.57
CA ALA A 161 -13.02 17.86 9.32
C ALA A 161 -13.56 17.37 7.97
N GLU A 162 -12.74 16.63 7.24
CA GLU A 162 -13.13 15.97 5.98
C GLU A 162 -14.09 14.81 6.24
N THR A 163 -13.92 14.15 7.39
CA THR A 163 -14.71 12.98 7.81
C THR A 163 -14.93 13.00 9.31
N GLU A 164 -16.08 12.51 9.74
CA GLU A 164 -16.41 12.33 11.15
C GLU A 164 -16.54 10.84 11.48
N ILE A 165 -15.93 10.44 12.60
CA ILE A 165 -16.04 9.10 13.17
C ILE A 165 -16.70 9.26 14.55
N THR A 166 -17.76 8.54 14.80
CA THR A 166 -18.44 8.55 16.10
C THR A 166 -18.18 7.24 16.82
N VAL A 167 -17.74 7.35 18.07
CA VAL A 167 -17.66 6.22 19.01
C VAL A 167 -18.80 6.36 19.98
N GLY A 168 -19.56 5.31 20.19
CA GLY A 168 -20.58 5.24 21.23
C GLY A 168 -20.31 4.07 22.16
N ALA A 169 -20.76 4.18 23.42
CA ALA A 169 -20.68 3.10 24.39
C ALA A 169 -21.90 2.18 24.25
N CYS A 170 -21.73 0.88 24.48
CA CYS A 170 -22.77 -0.12 24.62
C CYS A 170 -22.49 -1.03 25.81
N GLU A 171 -23.40 -1.95 26.14
CA GLU A 171 -23.35 -2.78 27.34
C GLU A 171 -22.03 -3.59 27.42
N ASP A 172 -21.55 -4.14 26.29
CA ASP A 172 -20.37 -5.00 26.22
C ASP A 172 -19.13 -4.31 25.60
N GLY A 173 -19.15 -2.99 25.38
CA GLY A 173 -18.00 -2.31 24.77
C GLY A 173 -18.35 -1.01 24.06
N TYR A 174 -17.90 -0.91 22.81
CA TYR A 174 -18.06 0.29 22.00
C TYR A 174 -18.55 -0.07 20.58
N TRP A 175 -19.23 0.87 19.97
CA TRP A 175 -19.49 0.86 18.54
C TRP A 175 -18.78 2.04 17.86
N ILE A 176 -18.40 1.85 16.61
CA ILE A 176 -17.72 2.83 15.77
C ILE A 176 -18.54 3.00 14.51
N ALA A 177 -18.91 4.22 14.16
CA ALA A 177 -19.59 4.56 12.90
C ALA A 177 -18.81 5.64 12.16
N HIS A 178 -18.71 5.48 10.85
CA HIS A 178 -18.20 6.48 9.92
C HIS A 178 -19.34 7.33 9.49
N GLN A 179 -19.62 8.44 9.57
CA GLN A 179 -20.76 9.26 9.15
C GLN A 179 -22.13 8.84 9.75
N PRO A 180 -23.01 9.81 9.94
CA PRO A 180 -24.39 9.53 10.31
C PRO A 180 -25.10 8.67 9.24
N GLY A 181 -25.61 7.50 9.61
CA GLY A 181 -26.31 6.58 8.71
C GLY A 181 -25.51 5.34 8.27
N GLU A 182 -24.24 5.25 8.55
CA GLU A 182 -23.46 4.06 8.26
C GLU A 182 -23.59 2.98 9.35
N ARG A 183 -23.40 1.72 8.92
CA ARG A 183 -23.46 0.58 9.83
C ARG A 183 -22.31 0.61 10.83
N ALA A 184 -22.62 0.69 12.11
CA ALA A 184 -21.63 0.67 13.17
C ALA A 184 -20.92 -0.69 13.27
N SER A 185 -19.60 -0.66 13.48
CA SER A 185 -18.86 -1.85 13.91
C SER A 185 -18.78 -1.91 15.42
N PHE A 186 -18.95 -3.10 16.00
CA PHE A 186 -18.88 -3.31 17.44
C PHE A 186 -17.53 -3.89 17.83
N CYS A 187 -16.96 -3.41 18.94
CA CYS A 187 -15.70 -3.92 19.48
C CYS A 187 -15.71 -3.94 21.00
N ASP A 188 -15.01 -4.89 21.59
CA ASP A 188 -14.73 -4.87 23.01
C ASP A 188 -13.79 -3.70 23.38
N PRO A 189 -13.70 -3.28 24.67
CA PRO A 189 -12.84 -2.17 25.08
C PRO A 189 -11.37 -2.35 24.70
N ALA A 190 -10.86 -3.59 24.65
CA ALA A 190 -9.47 -3.86 24.28
C ALA A 190 -9.23 -3.71 22.77
N ALA A 191 -10.28 -3.90 21.97
CA ALA A 191 -10.24 -3.78 20.51
C ALA A 191 -10.43 -2.35 20.00
N LEU A 192 -10.91 -1.43 20.83
CA LEU A 192 -11.31 -0.08 20.40
C LEU A 192 -10.24 0.68 19.63
N ALA A 193 -9.01 0.70 20.12
CA ALA A 193 -7.91 1.40 19.43
C ALA A 193 -7.62 0.80 18.04
N VAL A 194 -7.76 -0.52 17.89
CA VAL A 194 -7.57 -1.22 16.61
C VAL A 194 -8.74 -0.93 15.67
N GLY A 195 -9.98 -0.99 16.18
CA GLY A 195 -11.16 -0.67 15.39
C GLY A 195 -11.17 0.79 14.91
N LEU A 196 -10.77 1.73 15.76
CA LEU A 196 -10.61 3.14 15.38
C LEU A 196 -9.49 3.33 14.33
N LYS A 197 -8.38 2.58 14.45
CA LYS A 197 -7.32 2.59 13.44
C LYS A 197 -7.86 2.16 12.07
N GLU A 198 -8.65 1.10 12.01
CA GLU A 198 -9.30 0.63 10.78
C GLU A 198 -10.28 1.69 10.25
N ALA A 199 -11.10 2.26 11.12
CA ALA A 199 -12.03 3.33 10.78
C ALA A 199 -11.32 4.55 10.16
N VAL A 200 -10.22 5.00 10.78
CA VAL A 200 -9.39 6.09 10.26
C VAL A 200 -8.76 5.74 8.93
N LEU A 201 -8.26 4.51 8.76
CA LEU A 201 -7.71 4.04 7.48
C LEU A 201 -8.77 4.10 6.38
N HIS A 202 -9.99 3.63 6.65
CA HIS A 202 -11.11 3.71 5.71
C HIS A 202 -11.48 5.15 5.37
N ALA A 203 -11.52 6.05 6.37
CA ALA A 203 -11.78 7.47 6.16
C ALA A 203 -10.72 8.14 5.27
N VAL A 204 -9.44 7.77 5.43
CA VAL A 204 -8.34 8.28 4.60
C VAL A 204 -8.40 7.73 3.17
N LEU A 205 -8.65 6.44 3.00
CA LEU A 205 -8.62 5.77 1.69
C LEU A 205 -9.91 5.97 0.87
N GLY A 206 -11.07 6.10 1.52
CA GLY A 206 -12.37 6.18 0.84
C GLY A 206 -12.43 7.20 -0.30
N PRO A 207 -12.02 8.46 -0.11
CA PRO A 207 -11.97 9.46 -1.17
C PRO A 207 -10.76 9.33 -2.11
N ARG A 208 -9.88 8.33 -1.91
CA ARG A 208 -8.57 8.19 -2.60
C ARG A 208 -8.40 6.77 -3.18
N PRO A 209 -9.21 6.38 -4.19
CA PRO A 209 -9.24 5.00 -4.70
C PRO A 209 -7.91 4.55 -5.33
N ASP A 210 -7.09 5.49 -5.79
CA ASP A 210 -5.78 5.21 -6.39
C ASP A 210 -4.64 5.05 -5.35
N TRP A 211 -4.93 5.22 -4.06
CA TRP A 211 -3.93 5.00 -3.01
C TRP A 211 -3.89 3.54 -2.58
N ILE A 212 -2.69 3.06 -2.23
CA ILE A 212 -2.48 1.70 -1.73
C ILE A 212 -2.00 1.78 -0.29
N ALA A 213 -2.67 1.08 0.62
CA ALA A 213 -2.18 0.86 1.98
C ALA A 213 -1.31 -0.39 2.02
N LEU A 214 -0.08 -0.26 2.52
CA LEU A 214 0.88 -1.33 2.69
C LEU A 214 1.15 -1.57 4.17
N HIS A 215 1.27 -2.82 4.57
CA HIS A 215 1.74 -3.19 5.91
C HIS A 215 3.26 -2.95 6.02
N ALA A 216 3.64 -1.70 6.20
CA ALA A 216 5.04 -1.29 6.28
C ALA A 216 5.24 -0.20 7.34
N ALA A 217 6.43 -0.17 7.95
CA ALA A 217 6.89 0.99 8.67
C ALA A 217 7.72 1.87 7.74
N VAL A 218 7.57 3.19 7.85
CA VAL A 218 8.30 4.16 7.03
C VAL A 218 8.94 5.20 7.94
N LEU A 219 10.22 5.43 7.74
CA LEU A 219 11.02 6.43 8.44
C LEU A 219 11.64 7.38 7.40
N SER A 220 11.78 8.66 7.75
CA SER A 220 12.36 9.67 6.87
C SER A 220 13.44 10.48 7.59
N SER A 221 14.46 10.87 6.84
CA SER A 221 15.49 11.82 7.25
C SER A 221 15.70 12.87 6.16
N ALA A 222 16.70 13.73 6.30
CA ALA A 222 17.09 14.70 5.28
C ALA A 222 17.56 14.03 3.98
N SER A 223 18.20 12.85 4.08
CA SER A 223 18.70 12.07 2.94
C SER A 223 17.64 11.24 2.22
N GLY A 224 16.39 11.19 2.71
CA GLY A 224 15.28 10.48 2.10
C GLY A 224 14.51 9.58 3.06
N ALA A 225 13.73 8.66 2.51
CA ALA A 225 12.88 7.75 3.28
C ALA A 225 13.24 6.29 3.04
N ILE A 226 13.05 5.48 4.07
CA ILE A 226 13.13 4.01 3.99
C ILE A 226 11.80 3.39 4.37
N ALA A 227 11.45 2.30 3.69
CA ALA A 227 10.30 1.47 4.03
C ALA A 227 10.79 0.11 4.57
N LEU A 228 10.29 -0.28 5.75
CA LEU A 228 10.49 -1.60 6.34
C LEU A 228 9.24 -2.43 6.07
N ALA A 229 9.30 -3.35 5.14
CA ALA A 229 8.16 -4.15 4.66
C ALA A 229 8.29 -5.64 5.03
N GLY A 230 7.20 -6.39 4.90
CA GLY A 230 7.16 -7.84 5.16
C GLY A 230 6.21 -8.23 6.28
N SER A 231 6.06 -9.54 6.51
CA SER A 231 5.05 -10.12 7.39
C SER A 231 5.19 -9.71 8.86
N SER A 232 4.11 -9.86 9.62
CA SER A 232 4.09 -9.54 11.05
C SER A 232 5.14 -10.39 11.83
N GLY A 233 5.83 -9.75 12.78
CA GLY A 233 6.81 -10.43 13.63
C GLY A 233 8.26 -10.39 13.12
N GLN A 234 8.51 -9.88 11.94
CA GLN A 234 9.85 -9.81 11.34
C GLN A 234 10.76 -8.70 11.90
N GLY A 235 10.33 -7.95 12.91
CA GLY A 235 11.14 -6.92 13.55
C GLY A 235 10.93 -5.49 13.05
N LYS A 236 10.03 -5.23 12.10
CA LYS A 236 9.75 -3.89 11.52
C LYS A 236 9.59 -2.80 12.60
N THR A 237 8.62 -2.96 13.52
CA THR A 237 8.33 -2.00 14.58
C THR A 237 9.54 -1.76 15.50
N THR A 238 10.31 -2.79 15.80
CA THR A 238 11.51 -2.66 16.66
C THR A 238 12.58 -1.81 15.98
N LEU A 239 12.89 -2.11 14.70
CA LEU A 239 13.82 -1.31 13.91
C LEU A 239 13.32 0.12 13.73
N ALA A 240 12.03 0.30 13.42
CA ALA A 240 11.41 1.61 13.26
C ALA A 240 11.53 2.45 14.54
N ALA A 241 11.25 1.87 15.70
CA ALA A 241 11.39 2.56 16.99
C ALA A 241 12.84 2.96 17.28
N LEU A 242 13.83 2.08 17.00
CA LEU A 242 15.25 2.38 17.17
C LEU A 242 15.73 3.50 16.25
N LEU A 243 15.31 3.48 14.99
CA LEU A 243 15.63 4.52 14.01
C LEU A 243 14.98 5.85 14.37
N SER A 244 13.74 5.83 14.84
CA SER A 244 13.05 7.03 15.35
C SER A 244 13.76 7.61 16.57
N ALA A 245 14.19 6.78 17.52
CA ALA A 245 14.99 7.21 18.66
C ALA A 245 16.36 7.77 18.27
N SER A 246 16.86 7.42 17.08
CA SER A 246 18.10 7.96 16.51
C SER A 246 17.90 9.26 15.73
N GLY A 247 16.68 9.84 15.71
CA GLY A 247 16.37 11.14 15.12
C GLY A 247 15.62 11.11 13.79
N MET A 248 15.33 9.94 13.22
CA MET A 248 14.48 9.86 12.02
C MET A 248 13.01 10.15 12.37
N SER A 249 12.32 10.82 11.45
CA SER A 249 10.88 11.06 11.58
C SER A 249 10.08 9.81 11.21
N ALA A 250 9.17 9.40 12.09
CA ALA A 250 8.24 8.32 11.79
C ALA A 250 7.14 8.83 10.85
N ILE A 251 6.97 8.14 9.74
CA ILE A 251 5.88 8.37 8.78
C ILE A 251 4.78 7.31 9.01
N ALA A 252 5.18 6.07 9.28
CA ALA A 252 4.28 4.95 9.56
C ALA A 252 4.99 3.91 10.45
N ASP A 253 4.25 3.21 11.33
CA ASP A 253 4.72 1.98 11.99
C ASP A 253 4.13 0.73 11.31
N ASP A 254 2.88 0.80 10.87
CA ASP A 254 2.11 -0.39 10.47
C ASP A 254 1.34 -0.17 9.15
N VAL A 255 1.00 1.08 8.82
CA VAL A 255 0.26 1.43 7.60
C VAL A 255 0.96 2.56 6.86
N ALA A 256 1.63 2.23 5.79
CA ALA A 256 2.17 3.16 4.81
C ALA A 256 1.21 3.30 3.63
N LEU A 257 1.10 4.49 3.08
CA LEU A 257 0.21 4.80 1.97
C LEU A 257 1.04 5.20 0.74
N VAL A 258 0.94 4.42 -0.32
CA VAL A 258 1.47 4.80 -1.64
C VAL A 258 0.44 5.69 -2.31
N THR A 259 0.86 6.90 -2.68
CA THR A 259 0.01 7.88 -3.39
C THR A 259 0.27 7.80 -4.89
N ALA A 260 -0.78 7.94 -5.71
CA ALA A 260 -0.64 7.82 -7.15
C ALA A 260 -0.28 9.15 -7.83
N GLN A 261 -0.78 10.28 -7.34
CA GLN A 261 -0.59 11.60 -7.97
C GLN A 261 -0.47 12.70 -6.91
N PRO A 262 0.76 13.25 -6.69
CA PRO A 262 2.03 12.74 -7.21
C PRO A 262 2.39 11.39 -6.58
N PRO A 263 3.20 10.56 -7.27
CA PRO A 263 3.73 9.34 -6.67
C PRO A 263 4.55 9.66 -5.43
N GLY A 264 4.35 8.89 -4.35
CA GLY A 264 5.05 9.14 -3.11
C GLY A 264 4.57 8.25 -1.97
N LEU A 265 5.13 8.49 -0.78
CA LEU A 265 4.75 7.81 0.45
C LEU A 265 4.16 8.80 1.46
N ARG A 266 3.02 8.43 1.99
CA ARG A 266 2.44 8.99 3.21
C ARG A 266 2.27 7.89 4.25
N GLY A 267 1.92 8.23 5.45
CA GLY A 267 1.67 7.22 6.44
C GLY A 267 0.73 7.66 7.55
N LEU A 268 0.16 6.67 8.19
CA LEU A 268 -0.52 6.84 9.44
C LEU A 268 0.54 6.74 10.53
N ALA A 269 1.08 7.88 10.96
CA ALA A 269 2.19 7.98 11.91
C ALA A 269 1.74 7.61 13.34
N PHE A 270 1.06 6.50 13.51
CA PHE A 270 0.64 5.98 14.80
C PHE A 270 1.82 5.60 15.68
N ALA A 271 1.59 5.53 16.99
CA ALA A 271 2.58 5.08 17.94
C ALA A 271 3.05 3.64 17.65
N PHE A 272 4.33 3.38 17.86
CA PHE A 272 4.93 2.06 17.69
C PHE A 272 4.30 1.04 18.64
N ALA A 273 3.75 -0.04 18.09
CA ALA A 273 3.13 -1.12 18.88
C ALA A 273 4.18 -2.13 19.37
N ALA A 274 4.97 -1.76 20.37
CA ALA A 274 6.07 -2.55 20.91
C ALA A 274 5.56 -3.81 21.62
N LYS A 275 6.01 -4.99 21.18
CA LYS A 275 5.68 -6.30 21.76
C LYS A 275 6.66 -6.65 22.91
N PRO A 276 6.29 -7.57 23.84
CA PRO A 276 7.13 -7.92 25.00
C PRO A 276 8.57 -8.27 24.64
N GLY A 277 8.80 -9.01 23.56
CA GLY A 277 10.15 -9.41 23.14
C GLY A 277 11.10 -8.27 22.76
N SER A 278 10.58 -7.04 22.52
CA SER A 278 11.39 -5.86 22.21
C SER A 278 11.54 -4.89 23.39
N TRP A 279 10.82 -5.09 24.51
CA TRP A 279 10.79 -4.09 25.59
C TRP A 279 12.15 -3.86 26.24
N GLU A 280 12.91 -4.92 26.51
CA GLU A 280 14.23 -4.82 27.13
C GLU A 280 15.18 -3.99 26.26
N LEU A 281 15.20 -4.27 24.96
CA LEU A 281 16.01 -3.54 23.99
C LEU A 281 15.58 -2.06 23.89
N LEU A 282 14.27 -1.80 23.79
CA LEU A 282 13.75 -0.45 23.61
C LEU A 282 13.81 0.42 24.86
N ARG A 283 13.88 -0.18 26.05
CA ARG A 283 13.99 0.53 27.33
C ARG A 283 15.18 1.48 27.37
N THR A 284 16.31 1.11 26.75
CA THR A 284 17.52 1.95 26.70
C THR A 284 17.31 3.23 25.89
N ARG A 285 16.40 3.22 24.93
CA ARG A 285 16.09 4.35 24.06
C ARG A 285 14.83 5.12 24.48
N PHE A 286 13.91 4.44 25.18
CA PHE A 286 12.66 4.99 25.68
C PHE A 286 12.54 4.77 27.20
N PRO A 287 13.16 5.66 28.04
CA PRO A 287 13.22 5.45 29.50
C PRO A 287 11.85 5.33 30.18
N ASN A 288 10.81 5.93 29.58
CA ASN A 288 9.45 5.87 30.11
C ASN A 288 8.69 4.58 29.71
N LEU A 289 9.28 3.69 28.93
CA LEU A 289 8.63 2.49 28.42
C LEU A 289 7.99 1.64 29.53
N ASP A 290 8.65 1.51 30.68
CA ASP A 290 8.12 0.68 31.77
C ASP A 290 6.86 1.25 32.40
N ARG A 291 6.68 2.58 32.36
CA ARG A 291 5.51 3.29 32.88
C ARG A 291 4.31 3.30 31.91
N LEU A 292 4.53 2.96 30.61
CA LEU A 292 3.46 2.91 29.63
C LEU A 292 2.49 1.76 29.94
N PRO A 293 1.18 1.98 29.81
CA PRO A 293 0.18 0.95 30.00
C PRO A 293 0.32 -0.17 28.98
N LYS A 294 -0.08 -1.37 29.39
CA LYS A 294 -0.16 -2.54 28.52
C LYS A 294 -1.55 -2.59 27.92
N TYR A 295 -1.60 -2.80 26.60
CA TYR A 295 -2.84 -3.00 25.86
C TYR A 295 -2.88 -4.42 25.31
N ARG A 296 -4.02 -5.08 25.44
CA ARG A 296 -4.27 -6.39 24.84
C ARG A 296 -4.99 -6.16 23.52
N ARG A 297 -4.41 -6.66 22.43
CA ARG A 297 -5.01 -6.59 21.10
C ARG A 297 -6.03 -7.72 20.90
N PRO A 298 -6.95 -7.59 19.93
CA PRO A 298 -7.91 -8.66 19.58
C PRO A 298 -7.24 -9.99 19.21
N ASP A 299 -6.04 -9.93 18.63
CA ASP A 299 -5.22 -11.11 18.31
C ASP A 299 -4.57 -11.78 19.56
N GLY A 300 -4.95 -11.36 20.76
CA GLY A 300 -4.44 -11.84 22.05
C GLY A 300 -3.05 -11.33 22.43
N ARG A 301 -2.36 -10.60 21.57
CA ARG A 301 -1.02 -10.06 21.83
C ARG A 301 -1.08 -8.84 22.74
N THR A 302 -0.11 -8.74 23.64
CA THR A 302 0.08 -7.56 24.49
C THR A 302 1.07 -6.61 23.82
N VAL A 303 0.77 -5.32 23.85
CA VAL A 303 1.64 -4.25 23.32
C VAL A 303 1.72 -3.08 24.29
N LYS A 304 2.78 -2.27 24.15
CA LYS A 304 2.87 -0.92 24.66
C LYS A 304 2.97 0.04 23.47
N TYR A 305 2.22 1.12 23.49
CA TYR A 305 2.28 2.14 22.44
C TYR A 305 3.35 3.17 22.78
N ILE A 306 4.39 3.25 21.96
CA ILE A 306 5.51 4.19 22.11
C ILE A 306 5.31 5.30 21.08
N GLN A 307 5.04 6.52 21.52
CA GLN A 307 4.94 7.65 20.61
C GLN A 307 6.30 7.93 19.97
N PRO A 308 6.34 8.21 18.65
CA PRO A 308 7.57 8.56 17.97
C PRO A 308 8.17 9.86 18.53
N VAL A 309 9.49 9.98 18.53
CA VAL A 309 10.19 11.22 18.95
C VAL A 309 9.88 12.36 17.97
N ARG A 310 9.79 12.04 16.69
CA ARG A 310 9.36 12.94 15.61
C ARG A 310 8.44 12.17 14.67
N SER A 311 7.43 12.84 14.17
CA SER A 311 6.55 12.29 13.14
C SER A 311 6.34 13.29 12.00
N SER A 312 6.05 12.79 10.82
CA SER A 312 5.65 13.57 9.67
C SER A 312 4.59 12.76 8.90
N GLU A 313 3.74 13.45 8.18
CA GLU A 313 2.66 12.82 7.40
C GLU A 313 3.10 12.39 6.01
N GLN A 314 4.19 12.95 5.52
CA GLN A 314 4.72 12.70 4.20
C GLN A 314 6.21 12.37 4.29
N ALA A 315 6.60 11.33 3.57
CA ALA A 315 7.99 10.97 3.39
C ALA A 315 8.65 11.83 2.30
N GLY A 316 9.97 11.99 2.39
CA GLY A 316 10.79 12.42 1.27
C GLY A 316 10.85 11.36 0.16
N ALA A 317 11.76 11.54 -0.81
CA ALA A 317 12.02 10.53 -1.82
C ALA A 317 12.42 9.21 -1.16
N ILE A 318 11.88 8.09 -1.66
CA ILE A 318 12.25 6.78 -1.15
C ILE A 318 13.65 6.41 -1.63
N THR A 319 14.50 6.00 -0.69
CA THR A 319 15.87 5.56 -0.98
C THR A 319 16.03 4.04 -0.88
N ALA A 320 15.28 3.41 0.03
CA ALA A 320 15.36 1.97 0.19
C ALA A 320 14.03 1.32 0.64
N ILE A 321 13.81 0.08 0.17
CA ILE A 321 12.81 -0.84 0.68
C ILE A 321 13.56 -2.02 1.30
N ILE A 322 13.35 -2.25 2.58
CA ILE A 322 14.04 -3.26 3.36
C ILE A 322 13.04 -4.31 3.82
N PHE A 323 13.35 -5.57 3.58
CA PHE A 323 12.62 -6.72 4.11
C PHE A 323 13.40 -7.28 5.31
N PRO A 324 13.12 -6.79 6.56
CA PRO A 324 13.82 -7.24 7.73
C PRO A 324 13.38 -8.64 8.15
N ARG A 325 14.33 -9.42 8.67
CA ARG A 325 14.09 -10.73 9.26
C ARG A 325 14.94 -10.90 10.52
N TYR A 326 14.28 -10.84 11.67
CA TYR A 326 14.96 -11.17 12.93
C TYR A 326 15.20 -12.67 13.03
N SER A 327 16.42 -13.08 13.35
CA SER A 327 16.84 -14.47 13.51
C SER A 327 17.92 -14.57 14.58
N ILE A 328 17.66 -15.28 15.66
CA ILE A 328 18.60 -15.41 16.80
C ILE A 328 19.93 -16.11 16.44
N VAL A 329 20.01 -16.71 15.26
CA VAL A 329 21.18 -17.50 14.83
C VAL A 329 21.94 -16.88 13.66
N THR A 330 21.41 -15.83 13.04
CA THR A 330 21.99 -15.26 11.83
C THR A 330 22.55 -13.88 12.13
N PRO A 331 23.88 -13.69 12.11
CA PRO A 331 24.47 -12.34 12.15
C PRO A 331 23.92 -11.46 11.03
N LEU A 332 24.22 -10.17 11.08
CA LEU A 332 23.77 -9.22 10.07
C LEU A 332 24.17 -9.70 8.66
N ARG A 333 23.18 -9.95 7.84
CA ARG A 333 23.32 -10.36 6.42
C ARG A 333 22.42 -9.52 5.54
N ILE A 334 23.02 -8.91 4.54
CA ILE A 334 22.30 -8.12 3.54
C ILE A 334 22.29 -8.89 2.21
N THR A 335 21.14 -8.94 1.58
CA THR A 335 20.94 -9.59 0.29
C THR A 335 20.17 -8.65 -0.64
N HIS A 336 20.51 -8.65 -1.92
CA HIS A 336 19.73 -7.96 -2.94
C HIS A 336 18.41 -8.72 -3.17
N VAL A 337 17.29 -7.98 -3.31
CA VAL A 337 15.99 -8.54 -3.66
C VAL A 337 15.57 -8.01 -5.02
N ARG A 338 15.22 -8.90 -5.95
CA ARG A 338 14.71 -8.50 -7.27
C ARG A 338 13.43 -7.68 -7.10
N LYS A 339 13.32 -6.58 -7.86
CA LYS A 339 12.18 -5.65 -7.77
C LYS A 339 10.83 -6.32 -8.01
N LEU A 340 10.78 -7.28 -8.94
CA LEU A 340 9.56 -8.08 -9.16
C LEU A 340 9.15 -8.88 -7.91
N ASN A 341 10.10 -9.48 -7.20
CA ASN A 341 9.81 -10.19 -5.95
C ASN A 341 9.35 -9.24 -4.85
N ALA A 342 9.92 -8.04 -4.80
CA ALA A 342 9.48 -6.99 -3.90
C ALA A 342 8.05 -6.54 -4.21
N LEU A 343 7.70 -6.35 -5.48
CA LEU A 343 6.33 -6.02 -5.90
C LEU A 343 5.33 -7.08 -5.42
N VAL A 344 5.61 -8.35 -5.68
CA VAL A 344 4.75 -9.47 -5.24
C VAL A 344 4.62 -9.48 -3.71
N SER A 345 5.73 -9.31 -2.98
CA SER A 345 5.71 -9.29 -1.52
C SER A 345 4.90 -8.12 -0.97
N LEU A 346 5.04 -6.93 -1.53
CA LEU A 346 4.29 -5.74 -1.12
C LEU A 346 2.80 -5.86 -1.43
N LEU A 347 2.44 -6.41 -2.59
CA LEU A 347 1.04 -6.66 -2.94
C LEU A 347 0.36 -7.69 -2.03
N ASN A 348 1.09 -8.70 -1.58
CA ASN A 348 0.58 -9.69 -0.60
C ASN A 348 0.34 -9.07 0.79
N GLU A 349 1.03 -7.99 1.13
CA GLU A 349 0.87 -7.24 2.38
C GLU A 349 -0.01 -5.98 2.18
N ALA A 350 -0.64 -5.81 1.01
CA ALA A 350 -1.50 -4.66 0.74
C ALA A 350 -2.82 -4.74 1.53
N MET A 351 -3.20 -3.61 2.12
CA MET A 351 -4.37 -3.44 2.98
C MET A 351 -5.31 -2.42 2.36
N ASN A 352 -5.95 -2.74 1.24
CA ASN A 352 -6.85 -1.80 0.58
C ASN A 352 -8.26 -1.86 1.20
N ALA A 353 -8.83 -0.71 1.52
CA ALA A 353 -10.18 -0.61 2.07
C ALA A 353 -11.26 -1.22 1.15
N SER A 354 -11.08 -1.08 -0.16
CA SER A 354 -11.99 -1.64 -1.18
C SER A 354 -11.58 -3.03 -1.67
N GLN A 355 -10.42 -3.53 -1.27
CA GLN A 355 -9.77 -4.71 -1.85
C GLN A 355 -9.59 -4.63 -3.38
N TRP A 356 -9.62 -3.42 -3.95
CA TRP A 356 -9.50 -3.15 -5.37
C TRP A 356 -8.26 -2.31 -5.66
N LEU A 357 -7.33 -2.87 -6.41
CA LEU A 357 -6.12 -2.19 -6.86
C LEU A 357 -6.40 -1.53 -8.22
N THR A 358 -6.17 -0.21 -8.32
CA THR A 358 -6.30 0.49 -9.60
C THR A 358 -5.01 0.41 -10.41
N ALA A 359 -5.12 0.56 -11.73
CA ALA A 359 -3.95 0.63 -12.62
C ALA A 359 -3.01 1.79 -12.22
N LYS A 360 -3.54 2.94 -11.80
CA LYS A 360 -2.74 4.08 -11.33
C LYS A 360 -2.01 3.76 -10.03
N GLY A 361 -2.67 3.12 -9.08
CA GLY A 361 -2.04 2.65 -7.84
C GLY A 361 -0.91 1.66 -8.13
N PHE A 362 -1.14 0.69 -9.01
CA PHE A 362 -0.12 -0.28 -9.41
C PHE A 362 1.11 0.38 -10.04
N VAL A 363 0.91 1.34 -10.94
CA VAL A 363 2.00 2.12 -11.55
C VAL A 363 2.77 2.90 -10.49
N ALA A 364 2.07 3.57 -9.54
CA ALA A 364 2.71 4.31 -8.46
C ALA A 364 3.57 3.41 -7.57
N LEU A 365 3.06 2.23 -7.19
CA LEU A 365 3.83 1.26 -6.41
C LEU A 365 5.06 0.76 -7.18
N SER A 366 4.92 0.46 -8.47
CA SER A 366 6.01 0.02 -9.33
C SER A 366 7.08 1.11 -9.49
N THR A 367 6.67 2.37 -9.65
CA THR A 367 7.58 3.53 -9.69
C THR A 367 8.38 3.63 -8.39
N LEU A 368 7.69 3.56 -7.25
CA LEU A 368 8.32 3.63 -5.93
C LEU A 368 9.36 2.50 -5.73
N ILE A 369 9.07 1.29 -6.19
CA ILE A 369 10.01 0.17 -6.14
C ILE A 369 11.21 0.42 -7.07
N ASN A 370 10.99 1.01 -8.26
CA ASN A 370 12.05 1.33 -9.19
C ASN A 370 13.03 2.40 -8.66
N ASP A 371 12.51 3.37 -7.93
CA ASP A 371 13.31 4.47 -7.37
C ASP A 371 14.12 4.04 -6.13
N ALA A 372 13.81 2.89 -5.53
CA ALA A 372 14.41 2.41 -4.31
C ALA A 372 15.46 1.32 -4.54
N VAL A 373 16.48 1.28 -3.67
CA VAL A 373 17.30 0.09 -3.45
C VAL A 373 16.47 -0.93 -2.67
N VAL A 374 16.39 -2.17 -3.15
CA VAL A 374 15.59 -3.22 -2.51
C VAL A 374 16.48 -4.30 -1.92
N ILE A 375 16.40 -4.47 -0.59
CA ILE A 375 17.25 -5.42 0.14
C ILE A 375 16.46 -6.28 1.13
N GLY A 376 16.94 -7.51 1.32
CA GLY A 376 16.64 -8.34 2.48
C GLY A 376 17.68 -8.11 3.56
N MET A 377 17.25 -8.01 4.81
CA MET A 377 18.13 -7.81 5.97
C MET A 377 17.83 -8.86 7.03
N GLU A 378 18.70 -9.84 7.18
CA GLU A 378 18.66 -10.77 8.33
C GLU A 378 19.59 -10.26 9.45
N TYR A 379 19.18 -10.39 10.71
CA TYR A 379 19.96 -9.93 11.85
C TYR A 379 19.53 -10.62 13.16
N ASP A 380 20.49 -10.82 14.05
CA ASP A 380 20.29 -11.33 15.41
C ASP A 380 20.19 -10.19 16.45
N ASN A 381 20.67 -9.01 16.11
CA ASN A 381 20.66 -7.82 16.96
C ASN A 381 20.07 -6.61 16.21
N ALA A 382 18.94 -6.11 16.72
CA ALA A 382 18.25 -4.99 16.08
C ALA A 382 19.02 -3.66 16.17
N ASN A 383 19.89 -3.45 17.16
CA ASN A 383 20.77 -2.27 17.19
C ASN A 383 21.76 -2.33 16.02
N THR A 384 22.39 -3.48 15.77
CA THR A 384 23.29 -3.68 14.63
C THR A 384 22.58 -3.42 13.29
N GLY A 385 21.36 -3.93 13.16
CA GLY A 385 20.53 -3.66 11.98
C GLY A 385 20.21 -2.17 11.80
N ALA A 386 19.81 -1.48 12.87
CA ALA A 386 19.50 -0.05 12.84
C ALA A 386 20.76 0.81 12.54
N GLU A 387 21.90 0.47 13.13
CA GLU A 387 23.18 1.14 12.87
C GLU A 387 23.61 0.97 11.40
N TRP A 388 23.49 -0.25 10.86
CA TRP A 388 23.81 -0.51 9.47
C TRP A 388 22.96 0.34 8.52
N ILE A 389 21.64 0.43 8.77
CA ILE A 389 20.71 1.27 7.99
C ILE A 389 21.18 2.72 8.00
N LYS A 390 21.51 3.26 9.17
CA LYS A 390 21.98 4.64 9.30
C LYS A 390 23.27 4.89 8.53
N MET A 391 24.24 4.00 8.66
CA MET A 391 25.57 4.19 8.04
C MET A 391 25.55 4.00 6.52
N ASN A 392 24.67 3.17 5.97
CA ASN A 392 24.73 2.81 4.55
C ASN A 392 23.61 3.41 3.70
N LEU A 393 22.48 3.78 4.32
CA LEU A 393 21.30 4.27 3.58
C LEU A 393 20.88 5.69 3.95
N MET A 394 21.47 6.27 5.02
CA MET A 394 21.05 7.54 5.59
C MET A 394 22.23 8.48 5.86
N GLN A 395 23.31 8.36 5.11
CA GLN A 395 24.41 9.32 5.21
C GLN A 395 23.92 10.68 4.71
N ASP A 396 24.02 11.68 5.57
CA ASP A 396 23.92 13.07 5.16
C ASP A 396 25.14 13.36 4.28
N GLY A 397 24.90 13.71 3.00
CA GLY A 397 25.92 14.08 2.04
C GLY A 397 26.54 15.45 2.40
#